data_95a61a08ffb89930bd06e348dc32516d
#
_entry.id   95a61a08ffb89930bd06e348dc32516d
#
_cell.length_a   1.000
_cell.length_b   1.000
_cell.length_c   1.000
_cell.angle_alpha   90.00
_cell.angle_beta   90.00
_cell.angle_gamma   90.00
#
_symmetry.space_group_name_H-M   'P 1'
#
loop_
_entity.id
_entity.type
_entity.pdbx_description
1 polymer ?
#
loop_
_entity_poly.entity_id
_entity_poly.type
_entity_poly.pdbx_seq_one_letter_code
_entity_poly.pdbx_strand_id
1 'polypeptide(L)'
;VKQCFAAGAKEVTVFDHTCDDWQKCYKNSGIEAAAKAAGAKVMPAHLESYYKPVNLPNGQKMKKAKIHEAILNCDVWINVPILKNHGGANLTISMKNHMGIVWDRGFFHQNDLQQCIADICTLEKKAVLNVVDAYRIMKTNGPRGRSASDVVLAKGLFISPDIVAVDTAAAKFFNQVREMPLDTVGHLAKGE
;
A
#
# COMPACT_ATOMS: atom_id res chain seq x y z
N VAL A 1 -6.79 11.95 7.69
CA VAL A 1 -6.10 13.14 8.23
C VAL A 1 -6.93 13.78 9.34
N LYS A 2 -8.14 14.28 9.06
CA LYS A 2 -8.98 14.96 10.09
C LYS A 2 -9.20 14.09 11.33
N GLN A 3 -9.46 12.79 11.17
CA GLN A 3 -9.62 11.86 12.28
C GLN A 3 -8.34 11.67 13.09
N CYS A 4 -7.16 11.70 12.45
CA CYS A 4 -5.89 11.64 13.18
C CYS A 4 -5.71 12.87 14.09
N PHE A 5 -6.00 14.07 13.58
CA PHE A 5 -5.98 15.28 14.41
C PHE A 5 -7.02 15.23 15.54
N ALA A 6 -8.24 14.75 15.25
CA ALA A 6 -9.29 14.57 16.28
C ALA A 6 -8.88 13.55 17.36
N ALA A 7 -8.02 12.57 17.00
CA ALA A 7 -7.44 11.60 17.93
C ALA A 7 -6.18 12.12 18.67
N GLY A 8 -5.81 13.40 18.49
CA GLY A 8 -4.71 14.03 19.22
C GLY A 8 -3.37 14.05 18.49
N ALA A 9 -3.31 13.70 17.20
CA ALA A 9 -2.08 13.84 16.45
C ALA A 9 -1.66 15.32 16.35
N LYS A 10 -0.39 15.63 16.69
CA LYS A 10 0.17 16.97 16.55
C LYS A 10 0.53 17.31 15.11
N GLU A 11 0.92 16.30 14.35
CA GLU A 11 1.31 16.41 12.95
C GLU A 11 0.83 15.18 12.20
N VAL A 12 0.39 15.34 10.97
CA VAL A 12 0.06 14.24 10.05
C VAL A 12 0.82 14.44 8.75
N THR A 13 1.54 13.41 8.33
CA THR A 13 2.28 13.39 7.06
C THR A 13 1.65 12.39 6.12
N VAL A 14 1.48 12.77 4.87
CA VAL A 14 1.00 11.90 3.78
C VAL A 14 2.08 11.81 2.70
N PHE A 15 2.39 10.61 2.24
CA PHE A 15 3.27 10.37 1.11
C PHE A 15 2.88 9.11 0.34
N ASP A 16 3.33 9.03 -0.90
CA ASP A 16 3.27 7.83 -1.74
C ASP A 16 4.50 7.78 -2.65
N HIS A 17 5.08 6.60 -2.80
CA HIS A 17 6.12 6.35 -3.78
C HIS A 17 5.46 5.99 -5.12
N THR A 18 5.16 6.99 -5.92
CA THR A 18 4.42 6.86 -7.17
C THR A 18 5.18 6.06 -8.24
N CYS A 19 4.46 5.43 -9.15
CA CYS A 19 5.05 4.71 -10.29
C CYS A 19 5.39 5.61 -11.48
N ASP A 20 4.81 6.80 -11.51
CA ASP A 20 5.02 7.81 -12.55
C ASP A 20 5.47 9.12 -11.89
N ASP A 21 5.55 10.22 -12.65
CA ASP A 21 5.92 11.54 -12.15
C ASP A 21 5.09 11.90 -10.90
N TRP A 22 5.77 12.09 -9.77
CA TRP A 22 5.12 12.23 -8.47
C TRP A 22 4.26 13.51 -8.37
N GLN A 23 4.67 14.61 -8.99
CA GLN A 23 3.94 15.87 -8.97
C GLN A 23 2.61 15.72 -9.72
N LYS A 24 2.66 15.08 -10.88
CA LYS A 24 1.44 14.77 -11.67
C LYS A 24 0.54 13.79 -10.93
N CYS A 25 1.10 12.74 -10.33
CA CYS A 25 0.32 11.76 -9.57
C CYS A 25 -0.39 12.40 -8.39
N TYR A 26 0.30 13.19 -7.58
CA TYR A 26 -0.27 13.85 -6.42
C TYR A 26 -1.35 14.88 -6.79
N LYS A 27 -1.10 15.67 -7.85
CA LYS A 27 -2.05 16.66 -8.36
C LYS A 27 -3.29 15.99 -8.97
N ASN A 28 -3.09 15.03 -9.87
CA ASN A 28 -4.19 14.44 -10.66
C ASN A 28 -5.09 13.53 -9.81
N SER A 29 -4.53 12.87 -8.77
CA SER A 29 -5.32 12.10 -7.80
C SER A 29 -6.12 12.97 -6.83
N GLY A 30 -5.77 14.26 -6.72
CA GLY A 30 -6.34 15.16 -5.72
C GLY A 30 -5.83 14.94 -4.29
N ILE A 31 -4.97 13.95 -4.05
CA ILE A 31 -4.45 13.62 -2.71
C ILE A 31 -3.72 14.80 -2.10
N GLU A 32 -2.87 15.48 -2.86
CA GLU A 32 -2.12 16.63 -2.36
C GLU A 32 -3.04 17.74 -1.86
N ALA A 33 -4.01 18.16 -2.67
CA ALA A 33 -4.94 19.20 -2.31
C ALA A 33 -5.80 18.83 -1.10
N ALA A 34 -6.32 17.59 -1.07
CA ALA A 34 -7.16 17.09 0.01
C ALA A 34 -6.37 16.94 1.32
N ALA A 35 -5.14 16.44 1.28
CA ALA A 35 -4.29 16.28 2.46
C ALA A 35 -3.91 17.64 3.05
N LYS A 36 -3.46 18.59 2.23
CA LYS A 36 -3.13 19.96 2.64
C LYS A 36 -4.34 20.70 3.21
N ALA A 37 -5.51 20.61 2.55
CA ALA A 37 -6.75 21.20 3.05
C ALA A 37 -7.21 20.60 4.39
N ALA A 38 -6.82 19.37 4.70
CA ALA A 38 -7.05 18.72 5.98
C ALA A 38 -5.96 19.01 7.03
N GLY A 39 -4.93 19.82 6.70
CA GLY A 39 -3.86 20.21 7.58
C GLY A 39 -2.62 19.31 7.59
N ALA A 40 -2.55 18.29 6.71
CA ALA A 40 -1.41 17.40 6.64
C ALA A 40 -0.24 18.03 5.86
N LYS A 41 0.99 17.61 6.21
CA LYS A 41 2.16 17.75 5.36
C LYS A 41 2.13 16.70 4.25
N VAL A 42 2.52 17.09 3.05
CA VAL A 42 2.68 16.15 1.94
C VAL A 42 4.16 16.04 1.62
N MET A 43 4.70 14.83 1.72
CA MET A 43 6.12 14.55 1.48
C MET A 43 6.33 13.87 0.12
N PRO A 44 7.41 14.22 -0.59
CA PRO A 44 7.82 13.48 -1.77
C PRO A 44 8.50 12.17 -1.37
N ALA A 45 8.53 11.20 -2.30
CA ALA A 45 9.18 9.91 -2.12
C ALA A 45 10.04 9.48 -3.33
N HIS A 46 10.39 10.43 -4.20
CA HIS A 46 11.00 10.19 -5.52
C HIS A 46 12.54 10.20 -5.51
N LEU A 47 13.18 10.44 -4.38
CA LEU A 47 14.64 10.45 -4.23
C LEU A 47 15.08 9.41 -3.20
N GLU A 48 16.17 8.71 -3.51
CA GLU A 48 16.75 7.72 -2.61
C GLU A 48 17.17 8.31 -1.25
N SER A 49 17.52 9.60 -1.22
CA SER A 49 17.93 10.30 0.00
C SER A 49 16.87 10.32 1.11
N TYR A 50 15.59 10.14 0.77
CA TYR A 50 14.49 10.01 1.74
C TYR A 50 14.43 8.64 2.42
N TYR A 51 15.25 7.68 2.00
CA TYR A 51 15.18 6.31 2.47
C TYR A 51 16.42 5.93 3.27
N LYS A 52 16.24 5.13 4.32
CA LYS A 52 17.33 4.66 5.18
C LYS A 52 17.39 3.13 5.17
N PRO A 53 18.59 2.55 5.26
CA PRO A 53 18.75 1.10 5.26
C PRO A 53 18.19 0.50 6.57
N VAL A 54 17.43 -0.60 6.43
CA VAL A 54 16.84 -1.36 7.51
C VAL A 54 17.04 -2.84 7.25
N ASN A 55 17.34 -3.61 8.29
CA ASN A 55 17.41 -5.06 8.23
C ASN A 55 16.01 -5.67 8.41
N LEU A 56 15.77 -6.76 7.69
CA LEU A 56 14.56 -7.58 7.77
C LEU A 56 14.98 -9.02 8.16
N PRO A 57 15.34 -9.26 9.41
CA PRO A 57 15.93 -10.55 9.84
C PRO A 57 15.00 -11.73 9.56
N ASN A 58 13.69 -11.52 9.66
CA ASN A 58 12.67 -12.54 9.43
C ASN A 58 12.26 -12.68 7.95
N GLY A 59 12.69 -11.78 7.06
CA GLY A 59 12.45 -11.93 5.62
C GLY A 59 13.14 -13.18 5.07
N GLN A 60 12.57 -13.83 4.09
CA GLN A 60 13.18 -15.01 3.44
C GLN A 60 14.07 -14.63 2.26
N LYS A 61 13.55 -13.83 1.33
CA LYS A 61 14.24 -13.33 0.14
C LYS A 61 14.79 -11.93 0.34
N MET A 62 14.03 -11.07 1.01
CA MET A 62 14.42 -9.69 1.30
C MET A 62 14.94 -9.57 2.73
N LYS A 63 16.26 -9.61 2.90
CA LYS A 63 16.93 -9.50 4.22
C LYS A 63 17.21 -8.07 4.66
N LYS A 64 17.12 -7.12 3.74
CA LYS A 64 17.33 -5.68 3.98
C LYS A 64 16.58 -4.87 2.94
N ALA A 65 16.17 -3.65 3.30
CA ALA A 65 15.52 -2.71 2.41
C ALA A 65 15.91 -1.28 2.80
N LYS A 66 15.75 -0.32 1.88
CA LYS A 66 15.78 1.11 2.22
C LYS A 66 14.34 1.56 2.40
N ILE A 67 14.00 1.97 3.62
CA ILE A 67 12.64 2.37 4.03
C ILE A 67 12.54 3.89 4.12
N HIS A 68 11.43 4.46 3.66
CA HIS A 68 11.18 5.89 3.69
C HIS A 68 11.19 6.41 5.13
N GLU A 69 11.90 7.53 5.36
CA GLU A 69 12.10 8.11 6.69
C GLU A 69 10.79 8.52 7.37
N ALA A 70 9.74 8.89 6.63
CA ALA A 70 8.44 9.18 7.21
C ALA A 70 7.84 7.99 7.97
N ILE A 71 8.14 6.76 7.55
CA ILE A 71 7.73 5.54 8.27
C ILE A 71 8.61 5.32 9.49
N LEU A 72 9.91 5.51 9.38
CA LEU A 72 10.84 5.24 10.47
C LEU A 72 10.68 6.22 11.62
N ASN A 73 10.38 7.48 11.32
CA ASN A 73 10.36 8.58 12.28
C ASN A 73 8.96 8.89 12.86
N CYS A 74 7.86 8.34 12.33
CA CYS A 74 6.53 8.58 12.89
C CYS A 74 6.29 7.75 14.15
N ASP A 75 5.46 8.24 15.06
CA ASP A 75 4.97 7.46 16.22
C ASP A 75 3.93 6.43 15.76
N VAL A 76 3.05 6.84 14.85
CA VAL A 76 1.92 6.05 14.35
C VAL A 76 1.94 6.03 12.82
N TRP A 77 1.91 4.84 12.25
CA TRP A 77 1.77 4.62 10.81
C TRP A 77 0.41 3.98 10.49
N ILE A 78 -0.34 4.62 9.61
CA ILE A 78 -1.60 4.12 9.04
C ILE A 78 -1.38 3.82 7.57
N ASN A 79 -1.65 2.59 7.15
CA ASN A 79 -1.56 2.14 5.77
C ASN A 79 -2.92 2.31 5.08
N VAL A 80 -2.97 3.03 3.94
CA VAL A 80 -4.22 3.35 3.23
C VAL A 80 -4.15 2.87 1.78
N PRO A 81 -4.24 1.57 1.54
CA PRO A 81 -4.21 0.98 0.20
C PRO A 81 -5.53 1.09 -0.54
N ILE A 82 -5.46 0.95 -1.85
CA ILE A 82 -6.61 0.75 -2.74
C ILE A 82 -6.72 -0.73 -3.13
N LEU A 83 -7.92 -1.29 -3.09
CA LEU A 83 -8.19 -2.64 -3.62
C LEU A 83 -8.25 -2.61 -5.14
N LYS A 84 -7.32 -3.30 -5.80
CA LYS A 84 -7.28 -3.37 -7.26
C LYS A 84 -6.59 -4.62 -7.80
N ASN A 85 -6.97 -5.03 -9.01
CA ASN A 85 -6.24 -6.01 -9.81
C ASN A 85 -4.79 -5.57 -10.05
N HIS A 86 -3.89 -6.54 -10.15
CA HIS A 86 -2.49 -6.33 -10.51
C HIS A 86 -1.97 -7.51 -11.32
N GLY A 87 -1.35 -7.23 -12.48
CA GLY A 87 -0.86 -8.27 -13.38
C GLY A 87 0.15 -9.24 -12.76
N GLY A 88 1.13 -8.73 -11.97
CA GLY A 88 2.17 -9.58 -11.39
C GLY A 88 1.84 -10.16 -10.02
N ALA A 89 1.09 -9.43 -9.19
CA ALA A 89 0.77 -9.86 -7.81
C ALA A 89 -0.69 -10.28 -7.64
N ASN A 90 -1.46 -10.36 -8.71
CA ASN A 90 -2.89 -10.62 -8.81
C ASN A 90 -3.75 -9.54 -8.13
N LEU A 91 -3.49 -9.19 -6.88
CA LEU A 91 -4.13 -8.08 -6.17
C LEU A 91 -3.12 -7.08 -5.61
N THR A 92 -3.54 -5.84 -5.50
CA THR A 92 -2.96 -4.81 -4.64
C THR A 92 -3.93 -4.56 -3.50
N ILE A 93 -3.44 -4.76 -2.26
CA ILE A 93 -4.14 -4.46 -1.02
C ILE A 93 -3.08 -3.96 -0.02
N SER A 94 -3.25 -4.17 1.29
CA SER A 94 -2.39 -3.62 2.34
C SER A 94 -0.95 -4.15 2.32
N MET A 95 -0.77 -5.47 2.24
CA MET A 95 0.57 -6.09 2.20
C MET A 95 1.37 -5.59 1.00
N LYS A 96 0.77 -5.61 -0.19
CA LYS A 96 1.44 -5.13 -1.40
C LYS A 96 1.67 -3.63 -1.39
N ASN A 97 0.84 -2.84 -0.72
CA ASN A 97 1.03 -1.39 -0.59
C ASN A 97 2.34 -1.04 0.14
N HIS A 98 2.87 -1.94 0.98
CA HIS A 98 4.17 -1.78 1.62
C HIS A 98 5.35 -1.70 0.63
N MET A 99 5.19 -2.12 -0.63
CA MET A 99 6.20 -1.80 -1.66
C MET A 99 6.40 -0.29 -1.82
N GLY A 100 5.37 0.51 -1.54
CA GLY A 100 5.42 1.98 -1.61
C GLY A 100 6.27 2.64 -0.53
N ILE A 101 6.67 1.93 0.52
CA ILE A 101 7.59 2.46 1.53
C ILE A 101 9.05 2.11 1.25
N VAL A 102 9.32 1.29 0.23
CA VAL A 102 10.65 0.80 -0.14
C VAL A 102 11.19 1.58 -1.34
N TRP A 103 12.48 1.92 -1.32
CA TRP A 103 13.14 2.58 -2.45
C TRP A 103 13.26 1.67 -3.66
N ASP A 104 13.94 0.52 -3.52
CA ASP A 104 14.17 -0.42 -4.61
C ASP A 104 12.99 -1.38 -4.80
N ARG A 105 11.99 -0.92 -5.55
CA ARG A 105 10.86 -1.76 -5.96
C ARG A 105 11.22 -2.75 -7.07
N GLY A 106 12.31 -2.50 -7.78
CA GLY A 106 12.83 -3.41 -8.80
C GLY A 106 13.20 -4.76 -8.20
N PHE A 107 13.75 -4.77 -6.98
CA PHE A 107 14.09 -5.99 -6.27
C PHE A 107 12.93 -6.97 -6.16
N PHE A 108 11.72 -6.49 -5.88
CA PHE A 108 10.51 -7.33 -5.79
C PHE A 108 10.21 -8.04 -7.11
N HIS A 109 10.38 -7.36 -8.25
CA HIS A 109 10.09 -7.91 -9.57
C HIS A 109 11.20 -8.80 -10.12
N GLN A 110 12.42 -8.67 -9.62
CA GLN A 110 13.56 -9.49 -9.99
C GLN A 110 13.69 -10.77 -9.17
N ASN A 111 12.90 -10.86 -8.08
CA ASN A 111 12.88 -12.00 -7.16
C ASN A 111 11.47 -12.60 -7.08
N ASP A 112 11.20 -13.46 -6.11
CA ASP A 112 9.84 -13.93 -5.82
C ASP A 112 8.99 -12.77 -5.29
N LEU A 113 8.20 -12.14 -6.16
CA LEU A 113 7.36 -10.99 -5.84
C LEU A 113 6.45 -11.25 -4.64
N GLN A 114 5.82 -12.42 -4.58
CA GLN A 114 4.88 -12.78 -3.51
C GLN A 114 5.63 -12.94 -2.17
N GLN A 115 6.79 -13.58 -2.19
CA GLN A 115 7.62 -13.70 -1.00
C GLN A 115 8.17 -12.34 -0.54
N CYS A 116 8.67 -11.51 -1.45
CA CYS A 116 9.17 -10.19 -1.10
C CYS A 116 8.08 -9.27 -0.53
N ILE A 117 6.82 -9.41 -0.97
CA ILE A 117 5.67 -8.70 -0.37
C ILE A 117 5.45 -9.19 1.08
N ALA A 118 5.52 -10.49 1.35
CA ALA A 118 5.43 -11.01 2.70
C ALA A 118 6.63 -10.56 3.54
N ASP A 119 7.84 -10.60 2.98
CA ASP A 119 9.08 -10.23 3.68
C ASP A 119 9.06 -8.77 4.15
N ILE A 120 8.60 -7.81 3.32
CA ILE A 120 8.52 -6.42 3.75
C ILE A 120 7.52 -6.23 4.90
N CYS A 121 6.51 -7.08 5.01
CA CYS A 121 5.58 -7.08 6.13
C CYS A 121 6.22 -7.58 7.44
N THR A 122 7.44 -8.13 7.41
CA THR A 122 8.20 -8.49 8.63
C THR A 122 8.95 -7.30 9.24
N LEU A 123 8.92 -6.10 8.59
CA LEU A 123 9.48 -4.88 9.16
C LEU A 123 9.01 -4.71 10.61
N GLU A 124 9.93 -4.41 11.53
CA GLU A 124 9.61 -4.25 12.95
C GLU A 124 8.58 -3.14 13.18
N LYS A 125 8.74 -2.02 12.51
CA LYS A 125 7.76 -0.92 12.50
C LYS A 125 6.51 -1.33 11.73
N LYS A 126 5.41 -1.63 12.43
CA LYS A 126 4.14 -2.05 11.85
C LYS A 126 3.20 -0.88 11.62
N ALA A 127 2.36 -0.99 10.59
CA ALA A 127 1.16 -0.18 10.51
C ALA A 127 0.22 -0.56 11.66
N VAL A 128 -0.22 0.42 12.44
CA VAL A 128 -1.18 0.18 13.53
C VAL A 128 -2.60 -0.01 13.02
N LEU A 129 -2.85 0.44 11.79
CA LEU A 129 -4.14 0.33 11.14
C LEU A 129 -3.96 0.24 9.62
N ASN A 130 -4.73 -0.64 9.00
CA ASN A 130 -4.87 -0.74 7.55
C ASN A 130 -6.30 -0.32 7.19
N VAL A 131 -6.42 0.66 6.29
CA VAL A 131 -7.70 1.23 5.83
C VAL A 131 -7.78 1.02 4.33
N VAL A 132 -8.41 -0.05 3.90
CA VAL A 132 -8.49 -0.46 2.49
C VAL A 132 -9.63 0.26 1.81
N ASP A 133 -9.32 1.13 0.85
CA ASP A 133 -10.31 1.74 -0.04
C ASP A 133 -10.75 0.72 -1.09
N ALA A 134 -11.98 0.25 -0.98
CA ALA A 134 -12.68 -0.59 -1.93
C ALA A 134 -13.93 0.11 -2.49
N TYR A 135 -13.98 1.45 -2.47
CA TYR A 135 -15.12 2.20 -2.98
C TYR A 135 -15.25 2.10 -4.50
N ARG A 136 -14.10 2.27 -5.19
CA ARG A 136 -13.96 2.02 -6.63
C ARG A 136 -12.87 1.00 -6.85
N ILE A 137 -13.24 -0.17 -7.32
CA ILE A 137 -12.30 -1.29 -7.52
C ILE A 137 -11.93 -1.38 -8.99
N MET A 138 -10.64 -1.32 -9.29
CA MET A 138 -10.14 -1.71 -10.62
C MET A 138 -10.13 -3.23 -10.71
N LYS A 139 -11.07 -3.80 -11.44
CA LYS A 139 -11.27 -5.25 -11.56
C LYS A 139 -10.37 -5.91 -12.61
N THR A 140 -9.91 -5.16 -13.62
CA THR A 140 -9.10 -5.66 -14.74
C THR A 140 -7.99 -4.68 -15.12
N ASN A 141 -7.01 -5.15 -15.91
CA ASN A 141 -5.93 -4.35 -16.48
C ASN A 141 -5.09 -3.55 -15.47
N GLY A 142 -5.10 -3.97 -14.18
CA GLY A 142 -4.26 -3.33 -13.16
C GLY A 142 -2.76 -3.57 -13.38
N PRO A 143 -1.91 -2.68 -12.89
CA PRO A 143 -2.21 -1.60 -11.93
C PRO A 143 -2.68 -0.26 -12.55
N ARG A 144 -2.61 -0.07 -13.86
CA ARG A 144 -2.85 1.24 -14.51
C ARG A 144 -4.26 1.39 -15.09
N GLY A 145 -4.89 0.28 -15.50
CA GLY A 145 -6.14 0.29 -16.25
C GLY A 145 -5.94 0.68 -17.72
N ARG A 146 -6.97 0.49 -18.53
CA ARG A 146 -7.03 0.89 -19.94
C ARG A 146 -8.25 1.74 -20.26
N SER A 147 -9.34 1.57 -19.50
CA SER A 147 -10.59 2.28 -19.73
C SER A 147 -11.40 2.39 -18.42
N ALA A 148 -12.43 3.23 -18.43
CA ALA A 148 -13.36 3.36 -17.30
C ALA A 148 -14.08 2.05 -16.97
N SER A 149 -14.26 1.15 -17.94
CA SER A 149 -14.89 -0.17 -17.74
C SER A 149 -14.06 -1.14 -16.88
N ASP A 150 -12.76 -0.84 -16.68
CA ASP A 150 -11.90 -1.60 -15.77
C ASP A 150 -12.27 -1.36 -14.31
N VAL A 151 -13.05 -0.32 -14.02
CA VAL A 151 -13.39 0.11 -12.65
C VAL A 151 -14.88 -0.12 -12.38
N VAL A 152 -15.17 -0.65 -11.20
CA VAL A 152 -16.54 -0.83 -10.70
C VAL A 152 -16.74 -0.07 -9.39
N LEU A 153 -17.93 0.49 -9.21
CA LEU A 153 -18.35 1.14 -7.97
C LEU A 153 -18.87 0.08 -6.99
N ALA A 154 -18.02 -0.32 -6.04
CA ALA A 154 -18.33 -1.37 -5.07
C ALA A 154 -18.73 -0.83 -3.68
N LYS A 155 -18.37 0.42 -3.36
CA LYS A 155 -18.69 1.13 -2.11
C LYS A 155 -18.24 0.41 -0.84
N GLY A 156 -17.15 -0.37 -0.92
CA GLY A 156 -16.56 -1.10 0.21
C GLY A 156 -15.51 -0.28 0.95
N LEU A 157 -15.34 -0.60 2.23
CA LEU A 157 -14.25 -0.12 3.08
C LEU A 157 -13.92 -1.22 4.07
N PHE A 158 -12.63 -1.57 4.20
CA PHE A 158 -12.15 -2.55 5.17
C PHE A 158 -11.14 -1.91 6.10
N ILE A 159 -11.27 -2.17 7.40
CA ILE A 159 -10.40 -1.59 8.41
C ILE A 159 -9.99 -2.70 9.40
N SER A 160 -8.69 -2.88 9.61
CA SER A 160 -8.15 -3.81 10.61
C SER A 160 -6.72 -3.43 11.01
N PRO A 161 -6.31 -3.66 12.25
CA PRO A 161 -4.90 -3.64 12.63
C PRO A 161 -4.12 -4.82 12.03
N ASP A 162 -4.79 -5.94 11.76
CA ASP A 162 -4.19 -7.14 11.16
C ASP A 162 -4.18 -7.02 9.64
N ILE A 163 -2.97 -6.97 9.08
CA ILE A 163 -2.74 -6.75 7.65
C ILE A 163 -3.14 -7.97 6.80
N VAL A 164 -2.98 -9.21 7.33
CA VAL A 164 -3.34 -10.44 6.62
C VAL A 164 -4.85 -10.63 6.63
N ALA A 165 -5.47 -10.42 7.81
CA ALA A 165 -6.91 -10.53 7.95
C ALA A 165 -7.67 -9.54 7.05
N VAL A 166 -7.23 -8.27 6.99
CA VAL A 166 -7.88 -7.27 6.13
C VAL A 166 -7.71 -7.58 4.66
N ASP A 167 -6.52 -8.05 4.24
CA ASP A 167 -6.25 -8.38 2.85
C ASP A 167 -7.02 -9.64 2.43
N THR A 168 -7.16 -10.62 3.32
CA THR A 168 -7.98 -11.82 3.08
C THR A 168 -9.46 -11.46 2.92
N ALA A 169 -9.99 -10.59 3.78
CA ALA A 169 -11.38 -10.12 3.66
C ALA A 169 -11.61 -9.34 2.36
N ALA A 170 -10.69 -8.43 2.02
CA ALA A 170 -10.76 -7.64 0.79
C ALA A 170 -10.61 -8.51 -0.47
N ALA A 171 -9.76 -9.55 -0.44
CA ALA A 171 -9.61 -10.50 -1.55
C ALA A 171 -10.88 -11.34 -1.76
N LYS A 172 -11.52 -11.81 -0.68
CA LYS A 172 -12.84 -12.48 -0.76
C LYS A 172 -13.92 -11.56 -1.34
N PHE A 173 -13.91 -10.29 -0.96
CA PHE A 173 -14.84 -9.29 -1.52
C PHE A 173 -14.54 -9.03 -3.01
N PHE A 174 -13.27 -8.98 -3.41
CA PHE A 174 -12.89 -8.82 -4.81
C PHE A 174 -13.47 -9.93 -5.70
N ASN A 175 -13.58 -11.17 -5.18
CA ASN A 175 -14.15 -12.29 -5.92
C ASN A 175 -15.65 -12.10 -6.25
N GLN A 176 -16.37 -11.24 -5.57
CA GLN A 176 -17.75 -10.87 -5.91
C GLN A 176 -17.81 -9.92 -7.12
N VAL A 177 -16.70 -9.23 -7.40
CA VAL A 177 -16.57 -8.27 -8.50
C VAL A 177 -15.95 -8.94 -9.74
N ARG A 178 -14.97 -9.78 -9.50
CA ARG A 178 -14.29 -10.59 -10.52
C ARG A 178 -13.78 -11.88 -9.87
N GLU A 179 -14.20 -13.01 -10.40
CA GLU A 179 -13.71 -14.32 -9.96
C GLU A 179 -12.19 -14.40 -10.08
N MET A 180 -11.54 -14.79 -8.99
CA MET A 180 -10.10 -14.99 -8.91
C MET A 180 -9.81 -15.98 -7.76
N PRO A 181 -9.14 -17.10 -8.02
CA PRO A 181 -8.75 -18.05 -6.97
C PRO A 181 -7.86 -17.37 -5.94
N LEU A 182 -8.18 -17.52 -4.63
CA LEU A 182 -7.46 -16.81 -3.55
C LEU A 182 -6.03 -17.30 -3.39
N ASP A 183 -5.76 -18.58 -3.68
CA ASP A 183 -4.42 -19.18 -3.69
C ASP A 183 -3.46 -18.50 -4.68
N THR A 184 -4.01 -17.82 -5.71
CA THR A 184 -3.20 -17.04 -6.64
C THR A 184 -2.66 -15.75 -6.04
N VAL A 185 -3.16 -15.32 -4.88
CA VAL A 185 -2.66 -14.16 -4.11
C VAL A 185 -1.63 -14.66 -3.11
N GLY A 186 -0.52 -15.20 -3.61
CA GLY A 186 0.45 -15.99 -2.85
C GLY A 186 1.07 -15.28 -1.63
N HIS A 187 1.09 -13.94 -1.59
CA HIS A 187 1.61 -13.21 -0.42
C HIS A 187 0.69 -13.32 0.80
N LEU A 188 -0.60 -13.63 0.65
CA LEU A 188 -1.50 -13.86 1.78
C LEU A 188 -1.07 -15.11 2.56
N ALA A 189 -0.90 -16.25 1.86
CA ALA A 189 -0.45 -17.49 2.50
C ALA A 189 0.97 -17.40 3.09
N LYS A 190 1.81 -16.51 2.58
CA LYS A 190 3.19 -16.29 3.07
C LYS A 190 3.25 -15.30 4.25
N GLY A 191 2.19 -14.58 4.52
CA GLY A 191 2.07 -13.60 5.60
C GLY A 191 1.52 -14.21 6.91
N GLU A 192 0.97 -15.42 6.84
CA GLU A 192 0.54 -16.20 8.00
C GLU A 192 1.76 -16.85 8.68
#